data_9a3988d59172c68dc0aa2511dd8ccbfa
#
_entry.id   9a3988d59172c68dc0aa2511dd8ccbfa
#
_cell.length_a   1.000
_cell.length_b   1.000
_cell.length_c   1.000
_cell.angle_alpha   90.00
_cell.angle_beta   90.00
_cell.angle_gamma   90.00
#
_symmetry.space_group_name_H-M   'P 1'
#
loop_
_entity.id
_entity.type
_entity.pdbx_description
1 polymer ?
#
loop_
_entity_poly.entity_id
_entity_poly.type
_entity_poly.pdbx_seq_one_letter_code
_entity_poly.pdbx_strand_id
1 'polypeptide(L)'
;MKTNYLILSFVLCMFLLPVTTQAQKQFQLKSPDGKIEVTINVGKTIDYSVSHSGDLLLDKSAISIALEDGSYYGVNASLSGSTTKTVNQTIMASIYKRKQILNNFNELTLKFKGNYNIVFKAYNEGIAYRFVSLAKKPFIVKNEQAEFNFTSDSKIFVTYANQPETLSIEEQFFNSFEQPYNHINISGWNKKRIGLSPVLVECVNGKKICITDADLMNYPGMFIYPGDKKNSLKSVYAPYPKDVVQGGHNELQMLVKSRENYIAKFNGATNFPWRVIVVSEKDADLADIDLVYKLASPPVGDYSWVKPGKVAWDWWNDWNLYGVDFKAGVNNETYKHYIDFASEYGIEYVILDEGWAVNKKADLLQVIDRKSVV
;
A
#
# COMPACT_ATOMS: atom_id res chain seq x y z
N MET A 1 -26.64 13.46 -87.18
CA MET A 1 -26.29 12.58 -86.07
C MET A 1 -26.04 13.44 -84.85
N LYS A 2 -26.91 13.47 -83.85
CA LYS A 2 -26.74 14.20 -82.58
C LYS A 2 -26.46 13.19 -81.52
N THR A 3 -25.27 13.28 -80.94
CA THR A 3 -24.78 12.40 -79.86
C THR A 3 -25.12 13.07 -78.53
N ASN A 4 -26.04 12.46 -77.77
CA ASN A 4 -26.38 12.90 -76.39
C ASN A 4 -25.39 12.29 -75.42
N TYR A 5 -24.69 13.15 -74.65
CA TYR A 5 -23.89 12.75 -73.47
C TYR A 5 -24.75 12.79 -72.23
N LEU A 6 -24.99 11.64 -71.63
CA LEU A 6 -25.66 11.47 -70.32
C LEU A 6 -24.57 11.70 -69.24
N ILE A 7 -24.64 12.79 -68.48
CA ILE A 7 -23.80 13.02 -67.32
C ILE A 7 -24.45 12.34 -66.11
N LEU A 8 -23.82 11.28 -65.64
CA LEU A 8 -24.22 10.56 -64.40
C LEU A 8 -23.55 11.22 -63.20
N SER A 9 -24.29 12.06 -62.44
CA SER A 9 -23.80 12.67 -61.19
C SER A 9 -23.87 11.67 -60.06
N PHE A 10 -22.75 11.17 -59.62
CA PHE A 10 -22.60 10.32 -58.41
C PHE A 10 -22.58 11.22 -57.17
N VAL A 11 -23.72 11.29 -56.42
CA VAL A 11 -23.78 11.99 -55.13
C VAL A 11 -23.21 11.04 -54.07
N LEU A 12 -21.99 11.28 -53.64
CA LEU A 12 -21.35 10.57 -52.55
C LEU A 12 -21.87 11.17 -51.21
N CYS A 13 -22.88 10.55 -50.59
CA CYS A 13 -23.33 10.84 -49.25
C CYS A 13 -22.26 10.34 -48.24
N MET A 14 -21.36 11.22 -47.80
CA MET A 14 -20.52 10.96 -46.64
C MET A 14 -21.41 10.93 -45.39
N PHE A 15 -21.69 9.77 -44.85
CA PHE A 15 -22.22 9.61 -43.50
C PHE A 15 -21.13 10.03 -42.51
N LEU A 16 -21.17 11.28 -42.04
CA LEU A 16 -20.47 11.73 -40.88
C LEU A 16 -21.13 11.09 -39.65
N LEU A 17 -20.63 9.92 -39.24
CA LEU A 17 -20.97 9.39 -37.94
C LEU A 17 -20.43 10.37 -36.90
N PRO A 18 -21.23 10.90 -35.96
CA PRO A 18 -20.72 11.71 -34.88
C PRO A 18 -19.82 10.84 -34.02
N VAL A 19 -18.52 11.02 -34.12
CA VAL A 19 -17.56 10.49 -33.15
C VAL A 19 -17.81 11.31 -31.88
N THR A 20 -18.62 10.78 -30.97
CA THR A 20 -18.78 11.37 -29.63
C THR A 20 -17.47 11.17 -28.88
N THR A 21 -16.53 12.10 -29.05
CA THR A 21 -15.39 12.22 -28.17
C THR A 21 -15.93 12.60 -26.80
N GLN A 22 -15.89 11.67 -25.86
CA GLN A 22 -16.20 11.98 -24.46
C GLN A 22 -15.15 13.00 -24.00
N ALA A 23 -15.57 14.25 -23.78
CA ALA A 23 -14.67 15.32 -23.37
C ALA A 23 -14.00 14.93 -22.05
N GLN A 24 -12.68 14.96 -22.02
CA GLN A 24 -11.87 14.75 -20.82
C GLN A 24 -12.23 15.84 -19.81
N LYS A 25 -12.62 15.44 -18.60
CA LYS A 25 -12.84 16.35 -17.46
C LYS A 25 -11.62 16.38 -16.58
N GLN A 26 -11.22 17.56 -16.14
CA GLN A 26 -10.08 17.77 -15.27
C GLN A 26 -10.52 18.35 -13.94
N PHE A 27 -9.92 17.89 -12.85
CA PHE A 27 -10.13 18.36 -11.49
C PHE A 27 -8.79 18.71 -10.86
N GLN A 28 -8.78 19.68 -9.98
CA GLN A 28 -7.62 20.08 -9.19
C GLN A 28 -7.94 19.98 -7.71
N LEU A 29 -7.00 19.50 -6.93
CA LEU A 29 -7.08 19.44 -5.48
C LEU A 29 -5.74 19.91 -4.91
N LYS A 30 -5.77 20.88 -3.99
CA LYS A 30 -4.56 21.42 -3.34
C LYS A 30 -4.50 21.02 -1.88
N SER A 31 -3.30 20.91 -1.36
CA SER A 31 -3.06 20.82 0.08
C SER A 31 -3.55 22.11 0.79
N PRO A 32 -3.79 22.06 2.11
CA PRO A 32 -4.19 23.25 2.86
C PRO A 32 -3.22 24.43 2.76
N ASP A 33 -1.92 24.18 2.67
CA ASP A 33 -0.88 25.20 2.47
C ASP A 33 -0.67 25.59 1.00
N GLY A 34 -1.38 24.92 0.07
CA GLY A 34 -1.33 25.18 -1.37
C GLY A 34 -0.08 24.70 -2.09
N LYS A 35 0.87 24.07 -1.42
CA LYS A 35 2.14 23.64 -2.03
C LYS A 35 1.99 22.36 -2.88
N ILE A 36 1.21 21.39 -2.42
CA ILE A 36 0.93 20.17 -3.17
C ILE A 36 -0.34 20.39 -4.00
N GLU A 37 -0.25 20.09 -5.28
CA GLU A 37 -1.39 20.09 -6.19
C GLU A 37 -1.52 18.74 -6.90
N VAL A 38 -2.75 18.21 -6.90
CA VAL A 38 -3.11 17.00 -7.64
C VAL A 38 -4.04 17.42 -8.78
N THR A 39 -3.66 17.09 -9.99
CA THR A 39 -4.51 17.21 -11.17
C THR A 39 -5.04 15.83 -11.54
N ILE A 40 -6.36 15.67 -11.59
CA ILE A 40 -7.02 14.40 -11.92
C ILE A 40 -7.73 14.55 -13.26
N ASN A 41 -7.43 13.69 -14.21
CA ASN A 41 -8.06 13.63 -15.51
C ASN A 41 -9.02 12.45 -15.56
N VAL A 42 -10.26 12.72 -15.96
CA VAL A 42 -11.33 11.72 -16.13
C VAL A 42 -11.70 11.66 -17.60
N GLY A 43 -11.34 10.56 -18.26
CA GLY A 43 -11.58 10.31 -19.67
C GLY A 43 -11.78 8.82 -19.94
N LYS A 44 -11.17 8.31 -21.01
CA LYS A 44 -11.14 6.87 -21.30
C LYS A 44 -10.45 6.09 -20.17
N THR A 45 -9.43 6.67 -19.57
CA THR A 45 -8.78 6.23 -18.34
C THR A 45 -8.85 7.36 -17.32
N ILE A 46 -8.71 7.03 -16.04
CA ILE A 46 -8.48 8.00 -14.99
C ILE A 46 -7.01 8.00 -14.68
N ASP A 47 -6.39 9.16 -14.73
CA ASP A 47 -5.01 9.38 -14.33
C ASP A 47 -4.88 10.60 -13.44
N TYR A 48 -3.75 10.68 -12.72
CA TYR A 48 -3.45 11.81 -11.88
C TYR A 48 -2.00 12.26 -12.05
N SER A 49 -1.76 13.55 -11.82
CA SER A 49 -0.42 14.16 -11.74
C SER A 49 -0.27 14.84 -10.39
N VAL A 50 0.96 14.87 -9.87
CA VAL A 50 1.28 15.50 -8.59
C VAL A 50 2.40 16.50 -8.78
N SER A 51 2.16 17.73 -8.33
CA SER A 51 3.18 18.79 -8.28
C SER A 51 3.38 19.27 -6.84
N HIS A 52 4.58 19.75 -6.54
CA HIS A 52 4.90 20.41 -5.28
C HIS A 52 5.64 21.71 -5.53
N SER A 53 5.08 22.84 -5.08
CA SER A 53 5.63 24.20 -5.27
C SER A 53 5.98 24.48 -6.75
N GLY A 54 5.13 24.01 -7.68
CA GLY A 54 5.31 24.18 -9.13
C GLY A 54 6.13 23.08 -9.83
N ASP A 55 6.91 22.28 -9.12
CA ASP A 55 7.65 21.18 -9.72
C ASP A 55 6.73 19.97 -9.92
N LEU A 56 6.64 19.47 -11.15
CA LEU A 56 5.92 18.24 -11.48
C LEU A 56 6.76 17.04 -11.05
N LEU A 57 6.19 16.20 -10.18
CA LEU A 57 6.85 15.02 -9.60
C LEU A 57 6.36 13.72 -10.22
N LEU A 58 5.03 13.59 -10.34
CA LEU A 58 4.37 12.47 -11.03
C LEU A 58 3.50 13.02 -12.17
N ASP A 59 3.51 12.36 -13.33
CA ASP A 59 2.70 12.74 -14.50
C ASP A 59 1.83 11.60 -14.99
N LYS A 60 0.53 11.89 -15.21
CA LYS A 60 -0.47 11.01 -15.83
C LYS A 60 -0.35 9.54 -15.41
N SER A 61 -0.34 9.33 -14.10
CA SER A 61 -0.29 8.02 -13.46
C SER A 61 -1.68 7.41 -13.44
N ALA A 62 -1.89 6.34 -14.22
CA ALA A 62 -3.20 5.72 -14.41
C ALA A 62 -3.61 4.86 -13.22
N ILE A 63 -4.93 4.85 -12.94
CA ILE A 63 -5.53 4.08 -11.86
C ILE A 63 -6.81 3.38 -12.34
N SER A 64 -6.98 2.11 -11.99
CA SER A 64 -8.19 1.36 -12.27
C SER A 64 -8.30 0.10 -11.41
N ILE A 65 -9.52 -0.45 -11.31
CA ILE A 65 -9.81 -1.77 -10.72
C ILE A 65 -10.52 -2.60 -11.77
N ALA A 66 -10.01 -3.79 -12.05
CA ALA A 66 -10.63 -4.79 -12.93
C ALA A 66 -11.49 -5.73 -12.10
N LEU A 67 -12.74 -5.93 -12.47
CA LEU A 67 -13.68 -6.86 -11.83
C LEU A 67 -13.83 -8.16 -12.64
N GLU A 68 -14.29 -9.21 -11.99
CA GLU A 68 -14.41 -10.53 -12.62
C GLU A 68 -15.47 -10.58 -13.73
N ASP A 69 -16.51 -9.77 -13.61
CA ASP A 69 -17.57 -9.66 -14.61
C ASP A 69 -17.15 -8.92 -15.90
N GLY A 70 -15.87 -8.53 -15.99
CA GLY A 70 -15.31 -7.79 -17.12
C GLY A 70 -15.52 -6.28 -17.03
N SER A 71 -16.19 -5.78 -16.00
CA SER A 71 -16.33 -4.35 -15.77
C SER A 71 -15.10 -3.78 -15.07
N TYR A 72 -14.97 -2.44 -15.08
CA TYR A 72 -13.86 -1.72 -14.49
C TYR A 72 -14.35 -0.51 -13.68
N TYR A 73 -13.67 -0.24 -12.57
CA TYR A 73 -13.65 1.10 -11.99
C TYR A 73 -12.47 1.87 -12.59
N GLY A 74 -12.70 3.09 -13.08
CA GLY A 74 -11.66 3.94 -13.63
C GLY A 74 -11.35 3.81 -15.12
N VAL A 75 -12.01 2.89 -15.85
CA VAL A 75 -11.91 2.76 -17.32
C VAL A 75 -13.26 3.07 -17.96
N ASN A 76 -13.26 3.87 -19.03
CA ASN A 76 -14.47 4.37 -19.70
C ASN A 76 -15.49 4.95 -18.69
N ALA A 77 -14.96 5.65 -17.68
CA ALA A 77 -15.69 6.06 -16.50
C ALA A 77 -16.71 7.16 -16.83
N SER A 78 -17.96 6.96 -16.45
CA SER A 78 -19.00 7.97 -16.58
C SER A 78 -19.20 8.72 -15.26
N LEU A 79 -18.65 9.92 -15.19
CA LEU A 79 -18.76 10.77 -14.01
C LEU A 79 -20.21 11.24 -13.80
N SER A 80 -20.75 11.05 -12.59
CA SER A 80 -22.10 11.48 -12.20
C SER A 80 -22.10 12.75 -11.33
N GLY A 81 -20.96 13.07 -10.69
CA GLY A 81 -20.81 14.25 -9.86
C GLY A 81 -19.48 14.30 -9.13
N SER A 82 -19.23 15.43 -8.47
CA SER A 82 -18.08 15.59 -7.59
C SER A 82 -18.45 16.41 -6.37
N THR A 83 -17.74 16.19 -5.26
CA THR A 83 -17.87 16.98 -4.04
C THR A 83 -16.50 17.24 -3.45
N THR A 84 -16.31 18.42 -2.88
CA THR A 84 -15.10 18.80 -2.15
C THR A 84 -15.43 19.12 -0.71
N LYS A 85 -14.48 18.88 0.18
CA LYS A 85 -14.56 19.36 1.57
C LYS A 85 -13.16 19.64 2.12
N THR A 86 -13.09 20.51 3.10
CA THR A 86 -11.90 20.76 3.91
C THR A 86 -12.13 20.20 5.31
N VAL A 87 -11.15 19.49 5.84
CA VAL A 87 -11.18 18.94 7.20
C VAL A 87 -10.01 19.50 7.97
N ASN A 88 -10.29 19.99 9.17
CA ASN A 88 -9.27 20.42 10.13
C ASN A 88 -9.71 19.95 11.51
N GLN A 89 -9.10 18.85 11.97
CA GLN A 89 -9.44 18.20 13.24
C GLN A 89 -8.20 17.64 13.90
N THR A 90 -8.27 17.36 15.20
CA THR A 90 -7.22 16.65 15.94
C THR A 90 -7.65 15.21 16.19
N ILE A 91 -6.80 14.27 15.84
CA ILE A 91 -6.93 12.87 16.24
C ILE A 91 -6.22 12.69 17.57
N MET A 92 -6.91 12.12 18.55
CA MET A 92 -6.30 11.71 19.81
C MET A 92 -5.82 10.28 19.65
N ALA A 93 -4.49 10.10 19.67
CA ALA A 93 -3.88 8.78 19.56
C ALA A 93 -3.63 8.20 20.96
N SER A 94 -4.04 6.94 21.18
CA SER A 94 -3.81 6.25 22.44
C SER A 94 -2.40 5.73 22.59
N ILE A 95 -1.89 5.06 21.55
CA ILE A 95 -0.55 4.46 21.49
C ILE A 95 0.10 4.84 20.18
N TYR A 96 0.91 5.89 20.19
CA TYR A 96 1.63 6.39 19.02
C TYR A 96 2.77 7.31 19.45
N LYS A 97 3.64 7.71 18.51
CA LYS A 97 4.78 8.62 18.78
C LYS A 97 4.36 10.00 19.31
N ARG A 98 3.10 10.38 19.16
CA ARG A 98 2.50 11.62 19.71
C ARG A 98 1.05 11.42 20.11
N LYS A 99 0.60 12.13 21.14
CA LYS A 99 -0.77 12.03 21.68
C LYS A 99 -1.81 12.73 20.81
N GLN A 100 -1.42 13.83 20.15
CA GLN A 100 -2.29 14.64 19.31
C GLN A 100 -1.72 14.72 17.90
N ILE A 101 -2.54 14.44 16.91
CA ILE A 101 -2.17 14.45 15.49
C ILE A 101 -3.12 15.41 14.77
N LEU A 102 -2.58 16.47 14.17
CA LEU A 102 -3.33 17.36 13.34
C LEU A 102 -3.71 16.66 12.03
N ASN A 103 -5.00 16.45 11.82
CA ASN A 103 -5.56 15.86 10.60
C ASN A 103 -6.23 16.96 9.76
N ASN A 104 -5.42 17.66 8.99
CA ASN A 104 -5.82 18.78 8.14
C ASN A 104 -5.59 18.44 6.67
N PHE A 105 -6.67 18.41 5.87
CA PHE A 105 -6.62 18.05 4.46
C PHE A 105 -7.80 18.62 3.67
N ASN A 106 -7.61 18.72 2.37
CA ASN A 106 -8.69 18.91 1.41
C ASN A 106 -9.01 17.57 0.74
N GLU A 107 -10.29 17.30 0.52
CA GLU A 107 -10.79 16.07 -0.09
C GLU A 107 -11.63 16.38 -1.33
N LEU A 108 -11.40 15.61 -2.38
CA LEU A 108 -12.22 15.54 -3.58
C LEU A 108 -12.79 14.12 -3.71
N THR A 109 -14.10 14.01 -3.75
CA THR A 109 -14.80 12.77 -4.08
C THR A 109 -15.40 12.88 -5.48
N LEU A 110 -14.96 12.00 -6.38
CA LEU A 110 -15.51 11.82 -7.72
C LEU A 110 -16.49 10.66 -7.69
N LYS A 111 -17.74 10.92 -8.11
CA LYS A 111 -18.84 9.94 -8.12
C LYS A 111 -19.06 9.43 -9.54
N PHE A 112 -19.19 8.13 -9.71
CA PHE A 112 -19.34 7.51 -11.02
C PHE A 112 -20.63 6.70 -11.14
N LYS A 113 -21.16 6.59 -12.36
CA LYS A 113 -22.10 5.53 -12.71
C LYS A 113 -21.35 4.19 -12.58
N GLY A 114 -22.03 3.12 -12.15
CA GLY A 114 -21.37 1.83 -11.86
C GLY A 114 -21.12 1.59 -10.37
N ASN A 115 -21.77 2.42 -9.52
CA ASN A 115 -21.78 2.22 -8.07
C ASN A 115 -20.39 2.26 -7.42
N TYR A 116 -19.56 3.20 -7.80
CA TYR A 116 -18.30 3.46 -7.14
C TYR A 116 -17.95 4.95 -7.10
N ASN A 117 -17.07 5.30 -6.17
CA ASN A 117 -16.45 6.61 -6.07
C ASN A 117 -14.92 6.45 -6.09
N ILE A 118 -14.22 7.56 -6.38
CA ILE A 118 -12.80 7.69 -6.11
C ILE A 118 -12.63 8.92 -5.20
N VAL A 119 -11.91 8.72 -4.11
CA VAL A 119 -11.65 9.77 -3.12
C VAL A 119 -10.16 10.11 -3.17
N PHE A 120 -9.86 11.40 -3.36
CA PHE A 120 -8.53 11.96 -3.23
C PHE A 120 -8.46 12.84 -2.00
N LYS A 121 -7.37 12.73 -1.24
CA LYS A 121 -7.04 13.62 -0.13
C LYS A 121 -5.69 14.28 -0.38
N ALA A 122 -5.59 15.57 -0.15
CA ALA A 122 -4.34 16.32 -0.20
C ALA A 122 -4.03 16.90 1.17
N TYR A 123 -2.91 16.49 1.73
CA TYR A 123 -2.29 16.95 2.97
C TYR A 123 -1.07 17.80 2.65
N ASN A 124 -0.54 18.54 3.61
CA ASN A 124 0.71 19.29 3.42
C ASN A 124 1.94 18.37 3.26
N GLU A 125 1.83 17.10 3.67
CA GLU A 125 2.88 16.07 3.64
C GLU A 125 2.70 15.01 2.53
N GLY A 126 1.68 15.17 1.67
CA GLY A 126 1.44 14.22 0.59
C GLY A 126 -0.02 14.11 0.19
N ILE A 127 -0.28 13.14 -0.65
CA ILE A 127 -1.63 12.81 -1.13
C ILE A 127 -1.96 11.35 -0.87
N ALA A 128 -3.25 11.06 -0.85
CA ALA A 128 -3.74 9.70 -0.91
C ALA A 128 -4.97 9.60 -1.79
N TYR A 129 -5.15 8.45 -2.45
CA TYR A 129 -6.42 8.14 -3.12
C TYR A 129 -6.88 6.71 -2.80
N ARG A 130 -8.16 6.48 -2.88
CA ARG A 130 -8.76 5.15 -2.86
C ARG A 130 -10.02 5.05 -3.70
N PHE A 131 -10.31 3.85 -4.14
CA PHE A 131 -11.63 3.50 -4.64
C PHE A 131 -12.58 3.21 -3.47
N VAL A 132 -13.86 3.46 -3.69
CA VAL A 132 -14.95 3.14 -2.76
C VAL A 132 -16.03 2.44 -3.57
N SER A 133 -16.26 1.16 -3.33
CA SER A 133 -17.36 0.43 -3.95
C SER A 133 -18.66 0.69 -3.18
N LEU A 134 -19.72 0.97 -3.92
CA LEU A 134 -21.09 1.08 -3.42
C LEU A 134 -21.96 -0.13 -3.87
N ALA A 135 -21.29 -1.23 -4.26
CA ALA A 135 -21.95 -2.45 -4.72
C ALA A 135 -22.88 -3.01 -3.65
N LYS A 136 -24.08 -3.43 -4.06
CA LYS A 136 -25.08 -4.04 -3.16
C LYS A 136 -24.98 -5.57 -3.13
N LYS A 137 -24.17 -6.15 -4.01
CA LYS A 137 -23.99 -7.60 -4.17
C LYS A 137 -22.52 -7.96 -4.02
N PRO A 138 -22.19 -9.21 -3.70
CA PRO A 138 -20.81 -9.69 -3.74
C PRO A 138 -20.16 -9.46 -5.09
N PHE A 139 -18.86 -9.20 -5.08
CA PHE A 139 -18.05 -9.03 -6.29
C PHE A 139 -16.60 -9.45 -6.05
N ILE A 140 -15.90 -9.72 -7.13
CA ILE A 140 -14.52 -10.19 -7.15
C ILE A 140 -13.66 -9.18 -7.90
N VAL A 141 -12.50 -8.86 -7.32
CA VAL A 141 -11.48 -7.98 -7.88
C VAL A 141 -10.41 -8.84 -8.54
N LYS A 142 -10.29 -8.73 -9.86
CA LYS A 142 -9.28 -9.46 -10.63
C LYS A 142 -7.91 -8.86 -10.48
N ASN A 143 -7.82 -7.53 -10.54
CA ASN A 143 -6.56 -6.81 -10.43
C ASN A 143 -6.81 -5.33 -10.15
N GLU A 144 -5.78 -4.64 -9.69
CA GLU A 144 -5.73 -3.18 -9.55
C GLU A 144 -4.53 -2.64 -10.33
N GLN A 145 -4.75 -1.53 -11.02
CA GLN A 145 -3.70 -0.73 -11.64
C GLN A 145 -3.48 0.52 -10.77
N ALA A 146 -2.27 0.66 -10.24
CA ALA A 146 -1.78 1.88 -9.63
C ALA A 146 -0.41 2.19 -10.24
N GLU A 147 -0.34 3.23 -11.05
CA GLU A 147 0.88 3.69 -11.71
C GLU A 147 1.48 4.90 -10.98
N PHE A 148 2.79 5.02 -11.07
CA PHE A 148 3.58 6.13 -10.55
C PHE A 148 4.60 6.53 -11.63
N ASN A 149 4.25 7.50 -12.47
CA ASN A 149 5.04 7.92 -13.63
C ASN A 149 5.89 9.13 -13.27
N PHE A 150 7.19 8.94 -13.05
CA PHE A 150 8.12 10.00 -12.69
C PHE A 150 8.58 10.78 -13.91
N THR A 151 8.87 12.07 -13.72
CA THR A 151 9.29 12.96 -14.80
C THR A 151 10.73 12.71 -15.25
N SER A 152 11.54 12.04 -14.46
CA SER A 152 12.94 11.72 -14.74
C SER A 152 13.29 10.30 -14.29
N ASP A 153 14.46 9.80 -14.71
CA ASP A 153 15.04 8.56 -14.21
C ASP A 153 15.64 8.77 -12.81
N SER A 154 14.73 8.88 -11.86
CA SER A 154 15.03 9.18 -10.47
C SER A 154 15.71 8.01 -9.77
N LYS A 155 16.53 8.31 -8.76
CA LYS A 155 17.05 7.28 -7.85
C LYS A 155 15.99 6.84 -6.88
N ILE A 156 16.00 5.56 -6.55
CA ILE A 156 15.07 4.95 -5.62
C ILE A 156 15.81 4.12 -4.56
N PHE A 157 15.23 4.07 -3.37
CA PHE A 157 15.56 3.10 -2.35
C PHE A 157 14.49 2.01 -2.38
N VAL A 158 14.88 0.81 -2.76
CA VAL A 158 13.98 -0.34 -2.88
C VAL A 158 14.59 -1.58 -2.25
N THR A 159 13.77 -2.31 -1.50
CA THR A 159 14.10 -3.65 -1.04
C THR A 159 13.43 -4.65 -1.96
N TYR A 160 14.21 -5.55 -2.55
CA TYR A 160 13.66 -6.66 -3.32
C TYR A 160 13.15 -7.77 -2.41
N ALA A 161 12.18 -8.52 -2.87
CA ALA A 161 11.78 -9.77 -2.22
C ALA A 161 12.99 -10.70 -2.04
N ASN A 162 13.12 -11.34 -0.89
CA ASN A 162 14.21 -12.27 -0.59
C ASN A 162 13.95 -13.63 -1.25
N GLN A 163 14.02 -13.68 -2.59
CA GLN A 163 13.81 -14.87 -3.39
C GLN A 163 14.80 -14.94 -4.54
N PRO A 164 15.17 -16.14 -5.02
CA PRO A 164 16.04 -16.31 -6.18
C PRO A 164 15.47 -15.66 -7.44
N GLU A 165 16.33 -15.09 -8.27
CA GLU A 165 15.95 -14.50 -9.57
C GLU A 165 15.43 -15.51 -10.60
N THR A 166 15.58 -16.80 -10.31
CA THR A 166 15.06 -17.89 -11.13
C THR A 166 13.57 -18.13 -10.95
N LEU A 167 12.99 -17.63 -9.86
CA LEU A 167 11.56 -17.72 -9.61
C LEU A 167 10.78 -16.69 -10.43
N SER A 168 9.59 -17.06 -10.84
CA SER A 168 8.62 -16.13 -11.43
C SER A 168 8.24 -15.02 -10.44
N ILE A 169 7.66 -13.93 -10.93
CA ILE A 169 7.16 -12.86 -10.06
C ILE A 169 6.11 -13.39 -9.08
N GLU A 170 5.27 -14.33 -9.50
CA GLU A 170 4.24 -14.90 -8.63
C GLU A 170 4.83 -15.73 -7.48
N GLU A 171 5.85 -16.51 -7.76
CA GLU A 171 6.53 -17.29 -6.72
C GLU A 171 7.25 -16.42 -5.70
N GLN A 172 7.64 -15.19 -6.07
CA GLN A 172 8.28 -14.23 -5.17
C GLN A 172 7.33 -13.60 -4.15
N PHE A 173 6.01 -13.78 -4.26
CA PHE A 173 5.07 -13.27 -3.26
C PHE A 173 5.16 -13.99 -1.90
N PHE A 174 5.79 -15.15 -1.84
CA PHE A 174 6.14 -15.79 -0.57
C PHE A 174 7.60 -15.44 -0.24
N ASN A 175 7.82 -14.51 0.66
CA ASN A 175 9.15 -13.99 0.94
C ASN A 175 9.27 -13.42 2.36
N SER A 176 10.52 -13.15 2.78
CA SER A 176 10.84 -12.29 3.91
C SER A 176 11.27 -10.90 3.43
N PHE A 177 11.25 -9.92 4.34
CA PHE A 177 11.54 -8.51 4.06
C PHE A 177 12.91 -8.07 4.59
N GLU A 178 13.74 -9.01 5.02
CA GLU A 178 15.02 -8.79 5.72
C GLU A 178 16.17 -8.64 4.72
N GLN A 179 16.04 -7.71 3.77
CA GLN A 179 17.07 -7.43 2.78
C GLN A 179 17.50 -5.96 2.84
N PRO A 180 18.78 -5.65 2.59
CA PRO A 180 19.25 -4.28 2.45
C PRO A 180 18.52 -3.54 1.32
N TYR A 181 18.41 -2.22 1.47
CA TYR A 181 17.92 -1.37 0.40
C TYR A 181 18.94 -1.27 -0.74
N ASN A 182 18.42 -1.33 -1.96
CA ASN A 182 19.18 -0.99 -3.16
C ASN A 182 18.93 0.48 -3.50
N HIS A 183 19.99 1.25 -3.67
CA HIS A 183 19.92 2.63 -4.11
C HIS A 183 20.32 2.70 -5.58
N ILE A 184 19.35 2.70 -6.47
CA ILE A 184 19.50 2.55 -7.92
C ILE A 184 18.63 3.58 -8.64
N ASN A 185 18.89 3.79 -9.94
CA ASN A 185 17.94 4.50 -10.79
C ASN A 185 16.74 3.59 -11.12
N ILE A 186 15.58 4.17 -11.41
CA ILE A 186 14.38 3.41 -11.83
C ILE A 186 14.71 2.52 -13.04
N SER A 187 15.47 3.04 -14.00
CA SER A 187 15.92 2.27 -15.18
C SER A 187 16.83 1.09 -14.85
N GLY A 188 17.50 1.13 -13.69
CA GLY A 188 18.37 0.07 -13.18
C GLY A 188 17.65 -1.04 -12.41
N TRP A 189 16.31 -0.99 -12.34
CA TRP A 189 15.53 -2.02 -11.65
C TRP A 189 15.75 -3.41 -12.25
N ASN A 190 16.02 -4.39 -11.39
CA ASN A 190 16.10 -5.78 -11.82
C ASN A 190 14.69 -6.32 -12.14
N LYS A 191 14.37 -6.40 -13.43
CA LYS A 191 13.04 -6.84 -13.92
C LYS A 191 12.68 -8.30 -13.60
N LYS A 192 13.59 -9.06 -13.01
CA LYS A 192 13.29 -10.41 -12.50
C LYS A 192 12.81 -10.40 -11.05
N ARG A 193 12.73 -9.22 -10.40
CA ARG A 193 12.45 -9.10 -8.97
C ARG A 193 11.37 -8.08 -8.69
N ILE A 194 10.48 -8.42 -7.76
CA ILE A 194 9.52 -7.47 -7.17
C ILE A 194 10.18 -6.70 -6.03
N GLY A 195 9.78 -5.45 -5.87
CA GLY A 195 10.14 -4.59 -4.77
C GLY A 195 9.04 -4.51 -3.73
N LEU A 196 9.43 -4.26 -2.50
CA LEU A 196 8.53 -4.13 -1.35
C LEU A 196 8.12 -2.66 -1.17
N SER A 197 6.89 -2.44 -0.72
CA SER A 197 6.42 -1.16 -0.20
C SER A 197 6.85 -1.03 1.28
N PRO A 198 7.27 0.17 1.76
CA PRO A 198 7.36 1.44 1.05
C PRO A 198 8.59 1.55 0.13
N VAL A 199 8.46 2.37 -0.92
CA VAL A 199 9.56 2.74 -1.83
C VAL A 199 9.78 4.24 -1.76
N LEU A 200 11.03 4.66 -1.53
CA LEU A 200 11.43 6.06 -1.52
C LEU A 200 12.11 6.43 -2.84
N VAL A 201 11.69 7.55 -3.44
CA VAL A 201 12.19 8.06 -4.72
C VAL A 201 12.73 9.48 -4.54
N GLU A 202 13.97 9.70 -4.98
CA GLU A 202 14.60 11.02 -5.04
C GLU A 202 14.20 11.71 -6.35
N CYS A 203 13.29 12.67 -6.24
CA CYS A 203 12.78 13.43 -7.38
C CYS A 203 13.67 14.65 -7.70
N VAL A 204 13.20 15.45 -8.67
CA VAL A 204 13.85 16.70 -9.05
C VAL A 204 13.94 17.69 -7.88
N ASN A 205 14.93 18.57 -7.92
CA ASN A 205 15.13 19.63 -6.93
C ASN A 205 15.27 19.13 -5.48
N GLY A 206 15.78 17.90 -5.28
CA GLY A 206 15.98 17.31 -3.97
C GLY A 206 14.71 16.86 -3.25
N LYS A 207 13.54 16.96 -3.89
CA LYS A 207 12.28 16.48 -3.34
C LYS A 207 12.23 14.96 -3.33
N LYS A 208 11.47 14.39 -2.39
CA LYS A 208 11.30 12.96 -2.22
C LYS A 208 9.83 12.58 -2.29
N ILE A 209 9.58 11.43 -2.89
CA ILE A 209 8.29 10.74 -2.84
C ILE A 209 8.49 9.40 -2.13
N CYS A 210 7.64 9.12 -1.12
CA CYS A 210 7.53 7.77 -0.58
C CYS A 210 6.17 7.20 -0.96
N ILE A 211 6.19 6.02 -1.61
CA ILE A 211 4.99 5.31 -2.06
C ILE A 211 4.72 4.18 -1.07
N THR A 212 3.50 4.15 -0.54
CA THR A 212 3.03 3.09 0.35
C THR A 212 1.51 2.94 0.27
N ASP A 213 0.93 2.07 1.09
CA ASP A 213 -0.51 1.94 1.28
C ASP A 213 -0.90 2.19 2.75
N ALA A 214 -2.18 2.38 2.99
CA ALA A 214 -2.75 2.51 4.33
C ALA A 214 -4.16 1.93 4.36
N ASP A 215 -4.65 1.58 5.57
CA ASP A 215 -5.98 1.00 5.79
C ASP A 215 -6.17 -0.31 5.01
N LEU A 216 -5.17 -1.18 5.07
CA LEU A 216 -5.11 -2.45 4.34
C LEU A 216 -6.01 -3.50 5.00
N MET A 217 -7.29 -3.53 4.61
CA MET A 217 -8.31 -4.42 5.15
C MET A 217 -8.84 -5.35 4.07
N ASN A 218 -8.69 -6.68 4.27
CA ASN A 218 -9.18 -7.71 3.36
C ASN A 218 -8.72 -7.56 1.89
N TYR A 219 -7.50 -7.08 1.72
CA TYR A 219 -6.90 -6.80 0.41
C TYR A 219 -5.40 -7.12 0.45
N PRO A 220 -4.77 -7.58 -0.65
CA PRO A 220 -3.34 -7.83 -0.65
C PRO A 220 -2.53 -6.54 -0.52
N GLY A 221 -1.40 -6.61 0.18
CA GLY A 221 -0.41 -5.54 0.20
C GLY A 221 0.15 -5.25 -1.19
N MET A 222 0.51 -4.00 -1.43
CA MET A 222 1.06 -3.54 -2.69
C MET A 222 2.56 -3.85 -2.78
N PHE A 223 2.95 -4.67 -3.75
CA PHE A 223 4.33 -4.75 -4.22
C PHE A 223 4.54 -3.75 -5.35
N ILE A 224 5.79 -3.38 -5.60
CA ILE A 224 6.18 -2.43 -6.62
C ILE A 224 7.02 -3.12 -7.69
N TYR A 225 6.80 -2.73 -8.95
CA TYR A 225 7.48 -3.25 -10.11
C TYR A 225 7.67 -2.14 -11.16
N PRO A 226 8.65 -2.22 -12.06
CA PRO A 226 8.76 -1.28 -13.14
C PRO A 226 7.49 -1.19 -13.99
N GLY A 227 7.07 0.02 -14.29
CA GLY A 227 5.94 0.27 -15.17
C GLY A 227 6.30 0.03 -16.65
N ASP A 228 5.29 0.16 -17.49
CA ASP A 228 5.45 -0.06 -18.95
C ASP A 228 6.01 1.17 -19.66
N LYS A 229 5.91 2.35 -19.03
CA LYS A 229 6.48 3.60 -19.52
C LYS A 229 7.91 3.78 -18.99
N LYS A 230 8.69 4.62 -19.67
CA LYS A 230 9.99 5.04 -19.14
C LYS A 230 9.81 5.77 -17.81
N ASN A 231 10.72 5.54 -16.87
CA ASN A 231 10.71 6.18 -15.54
C ASN A 231 9.42 5.93 -14.73
N SER A 232 8.78 4.79 -14.90
CA SER A 232 7.53 4.47 -14.21
C SER A 232 7.67 3.26 -13.31
N LEU A 233 6.87 3.29 -12.25
CA LEU A 233 6.61 2.16 -11.35
C LEU A 233 5.13 1.82 -11.43
N LYS A 234 4.80 0.57 -11.12
CA LYS A 234 3.42 0.08 -11.02
C LYS A 234 3.25 -0.88 -9.86
N SER A 235 2.03 -0.98 -9.38
CA SER A 235 1.64 -1.98 -8.40
C SER A 235 1.57 -3.38 -8.99
N VAL A 236 1.91 -4.37 -8.19
CA VAL A 236 1.59 -5.79 -8.41
C VAL A 236 1.06 -6.39 -7.12
N TYR A 237 0.17 -7.37 -7.23
CA TYR A 237 -0.52 -7.93 -6.09
C TYR A 237 -0.47 -9.45 -6.12
N ALA A 238 -0.29 -10.05 -4.94
CA ALA A 238 -0.41 -11.48 -4.78
C ALA A 238 -1.86 -11.92 -5.04
N PRO A 239 -2.10 -12.91 -5.92
CA PRO A 239 -3.42 -13.49 -6.09
C PRO A 239 -3.92 -14.15 -4.79
N TYR A 240 -5.24 -14.19 -4.61
CA TYR A 240 -5.89 -14.69 -3.40
C TYR A 240 -5.49 -16.15 -3.13
N PRO A 241 -5.11 -16.53 -1.89
CA PRO A 241 -4.79 -17.91 -1.54
C PRO A 241 -5.99 -18.83 -1.75
N LYS A 242 -5.79 -19.96 -2.46
CA LYS A 242 -6.80 -21.00 -2.64
C LYS A 242 -6.56 -22.16 -1.71
N ASP A 243 -5.43 -22.84 -1.87
CA ASP A 243 -5.03 -23.96 -1.02
C ASP A 243 -3.86 -23.52 -0.15
N VAL A 244 -4.00 -23.71 1.16
CA VAL A 244 -2.98 -23.39 2.15
C VAL A 244 -2.74 -24.59 3.04
N VAL A 245 -1.50 -24.80 3.46
CA VAL A 245 -1.12 -25.84 4.39
C VAL A 245 -0.21 -25.26 5.47
N GLN A 246 -0.32 -25.76 6.68
CA GLN A 246 0.63 -25.43 7.73
C GLN A 246 2.00 -26.02 7.41
N GLY A 247 3.07 -25.29 7.69
CA GLY A 247 4.44 -25.69 7.41
C GLY A 247 5.43 -24.56 7.62
N GLY A 248 6.55 -24.59 6.89
CA GLY A 248 7.63 -23.61 7.02
C GLY A 248 8.48 -23.83 8.27
N HIS A 249 9.22 -22.81 8.68
CA HIS A 249 10.06 -22.88 9.86
C HIS A 249 9.21 -23.12 11.10
N ASN A 250 9.57 -24.13 11.91
CA ASN A 250 8.83 -24.54 13.10
C ASN A 250 7.32 -24.80 12.88
N GLU A 251 6.88 -25.08 11.64
CA GLU A 251 5.47 -25.27 11.28
C GLU A 251 4.53 -24.10 11.66
N LEU A 252 5.08 -22.91 11.77
CA LEU A 252 4.33 -21.70 12.17
C LEU A 252 3.76 -20.89 11.01
N GLN A 253 4.02 -21.32 9.77
CA GLN A 253 3.61 -20.61 8.57
C GLN A 253 2.45 -21.30 7.86
N MET A 254 1.58 -20.51 7.25
CA MET A 254 0.56 -20.99 6.33
C MET A 254 1.09 -20.86 4.89
N LEU A 255 1.60 -21.96 4.34
CA LEU A 255 2.18 -22.00 3.01
C LEU A 255 1.08 -22.04 1.94
N VAL A 256 1.07 -21.06 1.05
CA VAL A 256 0.14 -21.00 -0.08
C VAL A 256 0.60 -21.99 -1.15
N LYS A 257 -0.16 -23.06 -1.40
CA LYS A 257 0.12 -24.10 -2.40
C LYS A 257 -0.47 -23.78 -3.77
N SER A 258 -1.61 -23.15 -3.79
CA SER A 258 -2.24 -22.67 -5.03
C SER A 258 -2.97 -21.35 -4.78
N ARG A 259 -3.19 -20.58 -5.85
CA ARG A 259 -3.83 -19.28 -5.81
C ARG A 259 -5.04 -19.25 -6.73
N GLU A 260 -5.99 -18.38 -6.42
CA GLU A 260 -7.09 -18.04 -7.29
C GLU A 260 -6.61 -17.12 -8.43
N ASN A 261 -7.47 -16.93 -9.42
CA ASN A 261 -7.21 -16.01 -10.52
C ASN A 261 -7.70 -14.57 -10.26
N TYR A 262 -7.82 -14.19 -8.99
CA TYR A 262 -8.26 -12.88 -8.53
C TYR A 262 -7.49 -12.48 -7.26
N ILE A 263 -7.51 -11.20 -6.88
CA ILE A 263 -6.74 -10.67 -5.76
C ILE A 263 -7.57 -10.44 -4.49
N ALA A 264 -8.88 -10.16 -4.64
CA ALA A 264 -9.76 -9.94 -3.48
C ALA A 264 -11.22 -10.26 -3.82
N LYS A 265 -12.04 -10.51 -2.79
CA LYS A 265 -13.49 -10.69 -2.88
C LYS A 265 -14.20 -9.96 -1.75
N PHE A 266 -15.35 -9.38 -2.04
CA PHE A 266 -16.14 -8.61 -1.11
C PHE A 266 -17.62 -8.98 -1.17
N ASN A 267 -18.32 -8.86 -0.04
CA ASN A 267 -19.74 -9.18 0.05
C ASN A 267 -20.66 -7.99 -0.31
N GLY A 268 -20.13 -6.84 -0.64
CA GLY A 268 -20.89 -5.63 -0.95
C GLY A 268 -20.04 -4.37 -0.88
N ALA A 269 -20.65 -3.26 -0.49
CA ALA A 269 -19.96 -1.97 -0.37
C ALA A 269 -18.70 -2.06 0.51
N THR A 270 -17.61 -1.47 0.03
CA THR A 270 -16.32 -1.52 0.72
C THR A 270 -15.45 -0.32 0.37
N ASN A 271 -14.55 0.02 1.28
CA ASN A 271 -13.42 0.91 1.01
C ASN A 271 -12.21 0.08 0.61
N PHE A 272 -11.59 0.41 -0.52
CA PHE A 272 -10.28 -0.14 -0.87
C PHE A 272 -9.18 0.52 -0.04
N PRO A 273 -8.00 -0.07 0.07
CA PRO A 273 -6.87 0.58 0.73
C PRO A 273 -6.53 1.93 0.09
N TRP A 274 -5.97 2.82 0.90
CA TRP A 274 -5.39 4.05 0.37
C TRP A 274 -4.08 3.76 -0.34
N ARG A 275 -3.89 4.35 -1.51
CA ARG A 275 -2.58 4.50 -2.14
C ARG A 275 -2.02 5.83 -1.72
N VAL A 276 -0.89 5.80 -1.04
CA VAL A 276 -0.31 6.94 -0.34
C VAL A 276 0.95 7.39 -1.05
N ILE A 277 1.02 8.66 -1.38
CA ILE A 277 2.17 9.33 -1.97
C ILE A 277 2.59 10.45 -1.01
N VAL A 278 3.56 10.16 -0.16
CA VAL A 278 4.21 11.16 0.70
C VAL A 278 5.09 12.05 -0.18
N VAL A 279 5.09 13.34 0.08
CA VAL A 279 5.97 14.32 -0.58
C VAL A 279 6.73 15.08 0.48
N SER A 280 8.07 15.12 0.37
CA SER A 280 8.93 15.85 1.30
C SER A 280 10.02 16.63 0.59
N GLU A 281 10.38 17.79 1.15
CA GLU A 281 11.54 18.58 0.73
C GLU A 281 12.80 18.22 1.51
N LYS A 282 12.65 17.66 2.73
CA LYS A 282 13.75 17.36 3.64
C LYS A 282 13.71 15.91 4.09
N ASP A 283 14.87 15.28 4.21
CA ASP A 283 14.98 13.89 4.71
C ASP A 283 14.43 13.75 6.12
N ALA A 284 14.68 14.73 6.99
CA ALA A 284 14.22 14.72 8.37
C ALA A 284 12.67 14.67 8.49
N ASP A 285 11.94 15.29 7.54
CA ASP A 285 10.48 15.32 7.57
C ASP A 285 9.91 13.92 7.34
N LEU A 286 10.59 13.04 6.58
CA LEU A 286 10.17 11.65 6.32
C LEU A 286 10.03 10.84 7.62
N ALA A 287 10.89 11.08 8.62
CA ALA A 287 10.82 10.40 9.92
C ALA A 287 9.59 10.84 10.74
N ASP A 288 9.04 12.02 10.45
CA ASP A 288 7.94 12.62 11.21
C ASP A 288 6.56 12.52 10.53
N ILE A 289 6.46 11.84 9.40
CA ILE A 289 5.20 11.67 8.65
C ILE A 289 4.19 10.86 9.47
N ASP A 290 2.96 11.38 9.55
CA ASP A 290 1.81 10.73 10.20
C ASP A 290 0.73 10.28 9.21
N LEU A 291 0.99 10.36 7.90
CA LEU A 291 -0.04 10.23 6.87
C LEU A 291 -0.74 8.87 6.90
N VAL A 292 0.03 7.78 7.08
CA VAL A 292 -0.56 6.43 7.20
C VAL A 292 -1.49 6.34 8.42
N TYR A 293 -1.08 6.90 9.57
CA TYR A 293 -1.93 6.93 10.76
C TYR A 293 -3.21 7.75 10.57
N LYS A 294 -3.11 8.92 9.90
CA LYS A 294 -4.27 9.78 9.59
C LYS A 294 -5.28 9.13 8.64
N LEU A 295 -4.82 8.21 7.81
CA LEU A 295 -5.62 7.51 6.79
C LEU A 295 -6.21 6.19 7.30
N ALA A 296 -5.63 5.61 8.34
CA ALA A 296 -6.10 4.38 8.93
C ALA A 296 -7.51 4.54 9.52
N SER A 297 -8.29 3.50 9.44
CA SER A 297 -9.59 3.42 10.13
C SER A 297 -9.37 3.49 11.64
N PRO A 298 -10.27 4.14 12.38
CA PRO A 298 -10.16 4.16 13.84
C PRO A 298 -10.29 2.75 14.42
N PRO A 299 -9.66 2.46 15.56
CA PRO A 299 -9.78 1.18 16.22
C PRO A 299 -11.24 0.88 16.57
N VAL A 300 -11.63 -0.40 16.44
CA VAL A 300 -12.95 -0.89 16.80
C VAL A 300 -12.83 -1.69 18.10
N GLY A 301 -13.38 -1.16 19.19
CA GLY A 301 -13.33 -1.78 20.52
C GLY A 301 -12.56 -0.97 21.55
N ASP A 302 -12.54 -1.47 22.79
CA ASP A 302 -11.79 -0.89 23.90
C ASP A 302 -10.41 -1.56 24.02
N TYR A 303 -9.37 -0.80 23.76
CA TYR A 303 -7.97 -1.19 23.89
C TYR A 303 -7.24 -0.42 25.00
N SER A 304 -7.97 0.18 25.96
CA SER A 304 -7.41 0.95 27.06
C SER A 304 -6.49 0.14 27.99
N TRP A 305 -6.65 -1.19 27.96
CA TRP A 305 -5.81 -2.13 28.70
C TRP A 305 -4.41 -2.31 28.09
N VAL A 306 -4.23 -2.00 26.79
CA VAL A 306 -2.93 -2.08 26.12
C VAL A 306 -2.05 -0.93 26.58
N LYS A 307 -0.91 -1.25 27.16
CA LYS A 307 0.07 -0.26 27.63
C LYS A 307 1.40 -0.46 26.91
N PRO A 308 2.04 0.60 26.43
CA PRO A 308 3.41 0.51 25.91
C PRO A 308 4.36 0.25 27.08
N GLY A 309 5.45 -0.47 26.79
CA GLY A 309 6.48 -0.75 27.78
C GLY A 309 7.76 -1.26 27.13
N LYS A 310 8.80 -1.39 27.94
CA LYS A 310 10.05 -2.03 27.51
C LYS A 310 9.84 -3.54 27.48
N VAL A 311 10.62 -4.22 26.66
CA VAL A 311 10.57 -5.67 26.51
C VAL A 311 11.95 -6.28 26.61
N ALA A 312 12.09 -7.34 27.41
CA ALA A 312 13.21 -8.24 27.35
C ALA A 312 12.92 -9.31 26.29
N TRP A 313 13.72 -9.29 25.23
CA TRP A 313 13.53 -10.17 24.06
C TRP A 313 14.70 -11.13 23.92
N ASP A 314 14.42 -12.43 24.00
CA ASP A 314 15.40 -13.51 24.01
C ASP A 314 16.18 -13.64 22.69
N TRP A 315 15.56 -13.36 21.56
CA TRP A 315 16.22 -13.39 20.24
C TRP A 315 17.18 -12.24 19.99
N TRP A 316 17.05 -11.13 20.72
CA TRP A 316 17.93 -9.97 20.52
C TRP A 316 19.41 -10.32 20.59
N ASN A 317 19.79 -11.28 21.46
CA ASN A 317 21.16 -11.76 21.66
C ASN A 317 21.29 -13.26 21.38
N ASP A 318 20.44 -13.84 20.53
CA ASP A 318 20.47 -15.25 20.13
C ASP A 318 20.41 -16.20 21.34
N TRP A 319 19.47 -15.92 22.25
CA TRP A 319 19.29 -16.63 23.54
C TRP A 319 20.57 -16.78 24.39
N ASN A 320 21.65 -16.08 24.10
CA ASN A 320 22.87 -16.14 24.87
C ASN A 320 22.70 -15.43 26.22
N LEU A 321 23.08 -16.10 27.27
CA LEU A 321 23.15 -15.54 28.62
C LEU A 321 24.58 -15.61 29.14
N TYR A 322 24.93 -14.66 29.97
CA TYR A 322 26.23 -14.59 30.65
C TYR A 322 26.08 -14.83 32.15
N GLY A 323 27.01 -15.55 32.77
CA GLY A 323 27.06 -15.74 34.23
C GLY A 323 25.99 -16.72 34.75
N VAL A 324 25.49 -17.62 33.89
CA VAL A 324 24.55 -18.68 34.29
C VAL A 324 25.27 -20.04 34.38
N ASP A 325 24.74 -20.95 35.19
CA ASP A 325 25.25 -22.31 35.39
C ASP A 325 24.55 -23.38 34.58
N PHE A 326 23.69 -22.96 33.63
CA PHE A 326 22.98 -23.81 32.72
C PHE A 326 23.27 -23.43 31.25
N LYS A 327 22.95 -24.32 30.31
CA LYS A 327 23.06 -24.03 28.89
C LYS A 327 21.92 -23.15 28.44
N ALA A 328 22.21 -21.89 28.06
CA ALA A 328 21.25 -20.96 27.50
C ALA A 328 20.70 -21.47 26.14
N GLY A 329 19.47 -21.11 25.82
CA GLY A 329 18.75 -21.50 24.62
C GLY A 329 17.25 -21.47 24.83
N VAL A 330 16.49 -22.13 23.95
CA VAL A 330 15.04 -22.26 24.09
C VAL A 330 14.72 -23.33 25.16
N ASN A 331 14.63 -22.90 26.43
CA ASN A 331 14.31 -23.75 27.59
C ASN A 331 13.78 -22.92 28.77
N ASN A 332 13.20 -23.60 29.75
CA ASN A 332 12.56 -22.98 30.91
C ASN A 332 13.55 -22.11 31.74
N GLU A 333 14.77 -22.57 31.92
CA GLU A 333 15.79 -21.89 32.73
C GLU A 333 16.13 -20.54 32.12
N THR A 334 16.31 -20.48 30.79
CA THR A 334 16.56 -19.25 30.05
C THR A 334 15.42 -18.25 30.22
N TYR A 335 14.16 -18.68 30.03
CA TYR A 335 13.02 -17.76 30.15
C TYR A 335 12.78 -17.28 31.58
N LYS A 336 13.01 -18.15 32.58
CA LYS A 336 12.97 -17.72 33.99
C LYS A 336 14.04 -16.65 34.27
N HIS A 337 15.22 -16.81 33.72
CA HIS A 337 16.29 -15.80 33.85
C HIS A 337 15.89 -14.45 33.20
N TYR A 338 15.28 -14.45 32.02
CA TYR A 338 14.75 -13.24 31.39
C TYR A 338 13.65 -12.57 32.22
N ILE A 339 12.76 -13.34 32.83
CA ILE A 339 11.73 -12.83 33.72
C ILE A 339 12.35 -12.20 34.98
N ASP A 340 13.33 -12.86 35.61
CA ASP A 340 14.03 -12.34 36.80
C ASP A 340 14.74 -11.03 36.47
N PHE A 341 15.44 -11.00 35.34
CA PHE A 341 16.10 -9.77 34.84
C PHE A 341 15.07 -8.66 34.59
N ALA A 342 13.98 -8.96 33.88
CA ALA A 342 12.94 -7.97 33.61
C ALA A 342 12.36 -7.40 34.91
N SER A 343 12.11 -8.26 35.90
CA SER A 343 11.61 -7.86 37.23
C SER A 343 12.59 -6.99 37.99
N GLU A 344 13.89 -7.33 37.98
CA GLU A 344 14.94 -6.57 38.66
C GLU A 344 15.11 -5.17 38.07
N TYR A 345 15.04 -5.06 36.74
CA TYR A 345 15.29 -3.79 36.04
C TYR A 345 14.02 -3.01 35.67
N GLY A 346 12.85 -3.45 36.13
CA GLY A 346 11.57 -2.77 35.86
C GLY A 346 11.22 -2.75 34.38
N ILE A 347 11.44 -3.86 33.68
CA ILE A 347 11.05 -4.08 32.30
C ILE A 347 9.66 -4.73 32.32
N GLU A 348 8.70 -4.11 31.61
CA GLU A 348 7.29 -4.46 31.74
C GLU A 348 6.94 -5.78 31.05
N TYR A 349 7.68 -6.20 30.02
CA TYR A 349 7.33 -7.35 29.20
C TYR A 349 8.52 -8.26 28.93
N VAL A 350 8.23 -9.54 28.72
CA VAL A 350 9.16 -10.53 28.16
C VAL A 350 8.53 -11.11 26.90
N ILE A 351 9.27 -11.17 25.81
CA ILE A 351 8.89 -11.87 24.58
C ILE A 351 9.63 -13.21 24.55
N LEU A 352 8.87 -14.28 24.41
CA LEU A 352 9.36 -15.59 24.01
C LEU A 352 9.25 -15.67 22.50
N ASP A 353 10.37 -15.66 21.79
CA ASP A 353 10.42 -15.73 20.33
C ASP A 353 10.03 -17.12 19.81
N GLU A 354 9.93 -17.26 18.49
CA GLU A 354 9.47 -18.51 17.89
C GLU A 354 10.33 -19.70 18.31
N GLY A 355 9.69 -20.86 18.39
CA GLY A 355 10.34 -22.12 18.76
C GLY A 355 10.12 -22.57 20.19
N TRP A 356 9.68 -21.72 21.10
CA TRP A 356 9.40 -22.11 22.50
C TRP A 356 8.32 -23.20 22.61
N ALA A 357 7.31 -23.16 21.75
CA ALA A 357 6.20 -24.13 21.74
C ALA A 357 6.52 -25.42 20.98
N VAL A 358 7.58 -25.42 20.13
CA VAL A 358 7.91 -26.55 19.28
C VAL A 358 8.57 -27.64 20.09
N ASN A 359 8.07 -28.87 19.92
CA ASN A 359 8.58 -30.05 20.64
C ASN A 359 8.64 -29.88 22.17
N LYS A 360 7.81 -29.00 22.74
CA LYS A 360 7.75 -28.69 24.17
C LYS A 360 9.12 -28.31 24.76
N LYS A 361 9.92 -27.55 24.00
CA LYS A 361 11.22 -27.07 24.46
C LYS A 361 11.13 -26.19 25.68
N ALA A 362 10.02 -25.43 25.83
CA ALA A 362 9.69 -24.70 27.02
C ALA A 362 8.25 -25.03 27.48
N ASP A 363 8.05 -25.12 28.79
CA ASP A 363 6.73 -25.29 29.40
C ASP A 363 6.27 -23.92 29.88
N LEU A 364 5.34 -23.32 29.14
CA LEU A 364 4.83 -21.98 29.42
C LEU A 364 4.23 -21.87 30.82
N LEU A 365 3.53 -22.89 31.33
CA LEU A 365 2.95 -22.87 32.66
C LEU A 365 4.03 -22.80 33.75
N GLN A 366 5.11 -23.57 33.61
CA GLN A 366 6.24 -23.53 34.53
C GLN A 366 6.99 -22.19 34.46
N VAL A 367 7.03 -21.54 33.30
CA VAL A 367 7.67 -20.24 33.10
C VAL A 367 6.81 -19.14 33.76
N ILE A 368 5.50 -19.14 33.53
CA ILE A 368 4.57 -18.12 34.05
C ILE A 368 4.36 -18.25 35.57
N ASP A 369 4.41 -19.46 36.12
CA ASP A 369 4.24 -19.71 37.58
C ASP A 369 5.33 -19.07 38.43
N ARG A 370 6.43 -18.62 37.81
CA ARG A 370 7.42 -17.80 38.50
C ARG A 370 6.79 -16.46 38.88
N LYS A 371 6.76 -16.15 40.18
CA LYS A 371 6.08 -14.97 40.78
C LYS A 371 6.58 -13.59 40.38
N SER A 372 7.34 -13.48 39.35
CA SER A 372 7.70 -12.21 38.72
C SER A 372 6.68 -11.90 37.62
N VAL A 373 5.46 -11.60 38.02
CA VAL A 373 4.47 -11.12 37.07
C VAL A 373 4.63 -9.64 36.93
N VAL A 374 4.86 -9.26 35.75
CA VAL A 374 4.86 -7.89 35.30
C VAL A 374 3.44 -7.52 34.86
#